data_9d8b8df86d4b2e9f70cd731f7ee27718
#
_entry.id   9d8b8df86d4b2e9f70cd731f7ee27718
#
_cell.length_a   1.000
_cell.length_b   1.000
_cell.length_c   1.000
_cell.angle_alpha   90.00
_cell.angle_beta   90.00
_cell.angle_gamma   90.00
#
_symmetry.space_group_name_H-M   'P 1'
#
loop_
_entity.id
_entity.type
_entity.pdbx_description
1 polymer ?
#
loop_
_entity_poly.entity_id
_entity_poly.type
_entity_poly.pdbx_seq_one_letter_code
_entity_poly.pdbx_strand_id
1 'polypeptide(L)'
;MGESMVGMKRSHRCTEVTAANIGQEVIVMGWVQKSRNKGGIIFVDLRDRSGILQLIFEESDCGEESFAKAEKLRSEFVIAVKGVVEARSGGVNENLATGAIEVRARQLRILSESETPPFPIEENSRTKEELRLKYRYLDLRRPDIQRNMMTRSRIAILTRQFLAEEGFLEIETPTLIGSTPEGARDYLVPSRVHPGSFYALPQSPQLFKQLLMCSGYDRYFQLARCYRDEDLRADRQPEFTQIDMELSFADVEDVLDVNERLLQRLFKEILNIDIPLPIQRMTWKEAMDRFGSDKPDMRFGMELKNVSQVVRDCGFAVFRDALDNGGSVRGINAEGQGGMPRKKIDALVELARGFGAKGLAYAAIQEDGTVKSSFSKFMKEEEMTALIAAMGAKAGDLLLFAADKDKVVYDVLGNLRLELARQQSLLKKDDFRFLWVTEFPLLEYSEEQGRFMAMHHPFTMPMEEDWPMIDTDPGAVRAKAYDIVLNGTELGGGSVRIHQADIQEKMLEVLGFTAEQAQEQFGFLLKAFQYGVPPHAGLAYGLDRVAMLMVGADSIRDVIAFPKVKDASCLMTEAPTPVDHKQLEELSIEIVKPEGQEGASFSS
;
A
#
# COMPACT_ATOMS: atom_id res chain seq x y z
N MET A 1 -28.30 11.11 -31.49
CA MET A 1 -28.69 9.85 -30.82
C MET A 1 -27.81 8.74 -31.34
N GLY A 2 -27.28 7.90 -30.45
CA GLY A 2 -26.41 6.80 -30.85
C GLY A 2 -27.13 5.75 -31.71
N GLU A 3 -26.39 5.11 -32.62
CA GLU A 3 -26.89 4.04 -33.47
C GLU A 3 -26.93 2.70 -32.74
N SER A 4 -27.84 1.82 -33.12
CA SER A 4 -27.93 0.47 -32.55
C SER A 4 -26.77 -0.42 -33.00
N MET A 5 -26.26 -1.25 -32.11
CA MET A 5 -25.29 -2.29 -32.48
C MET A 5 -25.92 -3.60 -32.95
N VAL A 6 -27.27 -3.67 -33.07
CA VAL A 6 -27.95 -4.88 -33.55
C VAL A 6 -27.44 -5.28 -34.93
N GLY A 7 -27.04 -6.54 -35.08
CA GLY A 7 -26.39 -7.06 -36.29
C GLY A 7 -24.90 -6.80 -36.41
N MET A 8 -24.27 -6.12 -35.43
CA MET A 8 -22.84 -5.94 -35.32
C MET A 8 -22.35 -6.47 -33.97
N LYS A 9 -21.99 -7.74 -33.87
CA LYS A 9 -21.37 -8.32 -32.68
C LYS A 9 -19.86 -8.21 -32.82
N ARG A 10 -19.20 -7.62 -31.81
CA ARG A 10 -17.73 -7.54 -31.77
C ARG A 10 -17.10 -8.93 -31.88
N SER A 11 -16.25 -9.12 -32.91
CA SER A 11 -15.52 -10.36 -33.13
C SER A 11 -14.18 -10.41 -32.40
N HIS A 12 -13.47 -9.27 -32.35
CA HIS A 12 -12.14 -9.15 -31.78
C HIS A 12 -12.00 -7.85 -30.98
N ARG A 13 -11.15 -7.87 -29.95
CA ARG A 13 -10.60 -6.64 -29.37
C ARG A 13 -9.49 -6.10 -30.26
N CYS A 14 -9.09 -4.85 -30.03
CA CYS A 14 -8.11 -4.17 -30.86
C CYS A 14 -6.82 -4.99 -31.05
N THR A 15 -6.20 -5.50 -29.98
CA THR A 15 -4.92 -6.25 -30.08
C THR A 15 -5.09 -7.76 -30.31
N GLU A 16 -6.30 -8.26 -30.31
CA GLU A 16 -6.60 -9.63 -30.76
C GLU A 16 -6.54 -9.76 -32.28
N VAL A 17 -6.66 -8.62 -33.00
CA VAL A 17 -6.42 -8.57 -34.44
C VAL A 17 -4.92 -8.57 -34.70
N THR A 18 -4.43 -9.54 -35.46
CA THR A 18 -3.01 -9.76 -35.76
C THR A 18 -2.77 -9.94 -37.27
N ALA A 19 -1.52 -10.05 -37.68
CA ALA A 19 -1.18 -10.35 -39.09
C ALA A 19 -1.81 -11.66 -39.60
N ALA A 20 -2.14 -12.61 -38.71
CA ALA A 20 -2.83 -13.85 -39.10
C ALA A 20 -4.28 -13.61 -39.56
N ASN A 21 -4.84 -12.44 -39.29
CA ASN A 21 -6.19 -12.06 -39.68
C ASN A 21 -6.22 -11.30 -41.05
N ILE A 22 -5.07 -11.05 -41.69
CA ILE A 22 -5.04 -10.33 -42.97
C ILE A 22 -5.96 -11.03 -43.99
N GLY A 23 -6.82 -10.24 -44.64
CA GLY A 23 -7.83 -10.72 -45.60
C GLY A 23 -9.16 -11.13 -44.92
N GLN A 24 -9.22 -11.22 -43.59
CA GLN A 24 -10.43 -11.58 -42.88
C GLN A 24 -11.28 -10.33 -42.56
N GLU A 25 -12.60 -10.50 -42.55
CA GLU A 25 -13.52 -9.50 -42.09
C GLU A 25 -13.65 -9.56 -40.56
N VAL A 26 -13.49 -8.42 -39.90
CA VAL A 26 -13.59 -8.29 -38.43
C VAL A 26 -14.59 -7.20 -38.06
N ILE A 27 -15.18 -7.32 -36.88
CA ILE A 27 -15.96 -6.28 -36.23
C ILE A 27 -15.27 -5.87 -34.94
N VAL A 28 -14.80 -4.62 -34.89
CA VAL A 28 -14.11 -4.04 -33.75
C VAL A 28 -14.92 -2.88 -33.18
N MET A 29 -14.87 -2.71 -31.86
CA MET A 29 -15.62 -1.66 -31.15
C MET A 29 -14.76 -1.06 -30.04
N GLY A 30 -14.83 0.24 -29.88
CA GLY A 30 -14.06 0.95 -28.87
C GLY A 30 -14.28 2.46 -28.93
N TRP A 31 -13.36 3.18 -28.32
CA TRP A 31 -13.32 4.63 -28.27
C TRP A 31 -12.37 5.19 -29.32
N VAL A 32 -12.76 6.27 -29.98
CA VAL A 32 -11.87 7.01 -30.87
C VAL A 32 -10.80 7.72 -30.04
N GLN A 33 -9.56 7.27 -30.13
CA GLN A 33 -8.43 7.95 -29.50
C GLN A 33 -8.03 9.20 -30.28
N LYS A 34 -7.94 9.07 -31.61
CA LYS A 34 -7.54 10.14 -32.52
C LYS A 34 -8.11 9.89 -33.91
N SER A 35 -8.55 10.96 -34.57
CA SER A 35 -8.98 10.95 -35.97
C SER A 35 -8.14 11.96 -36.77
N ARG A 36 -7.75 11.59 -37.99
CA ARG A 36 -6.91 12.39 -38.88
C ARG A 36 -7.40 12.23 -40.32
N ASN A 37 -7.83 13.32 -40.96
CA ASN A 37 -8.14 13.34 -42.39
C ASN A 37 -6.91 13.77 -43.20
N LYS A 38 -6.50 12.96 -44.16
CA LYS A 38 -5.38 13.22 -45.06
C LYS A 38 -5.83 13.08 -46.51
N GLY A 39 -6.37 14.16 -47.08
CA GLY A 39 -6.68 14.21 -48.51
C GLY A 39 -7.72 13.19 -48.96
N GLY A 40 -8.79 13.00 -48.16
CA GLY A 40 -9.88 12.06 -48.51
C GLY A 40 -9.72 10.65 -47.92
N ILE A 41 -8.67 10.40 -47.17
CA ILE A 41 -8.47 9.19 -46.37
C ILE A 41 -8.53 9.56 -44.90
N ILE A 42 -9.40 8.92 -44.13
CA ILE A 42 -9.53 9.18 -42.68
C ILE A 42 -8.93 8.01 -41.93
N PHE A 43 -7.91 8.34 -41.10
CA PHE A 43 -7.26 7.42 -40.18
C PHE A 43 -7.82 7.61 -38.79
N VAL A 44 -8.28 6.53 -38.16
CA VAL A 44 -8.81 6.54 -36.80
C VAL A 44 -8.03 5.55 -35.96
N ASP A 45 -7.47 6.02 -34.87
CA ASP A 45 -6.90 5.17 -33.82
C ASP A 45 -8.04 4.76 -32.88
N LEU A 46 -8.50 3.52 -32.99
CA LEU A 46 -9.53 2.93 -32.12
C LEU A 46 -8.86 2.35 -30.89
N ARG A 47 -9.35 2.68 -29.72
CA ARG A 47 -8.84 2.18 -28.44
C ARG A 47 -9.89 1.33 -27.74
N ASP A 48 -9.46 0.18 -27.23
CA ASP A 48 -10.18 -0.56 -26.19
C ASP A 48 -9.22 -0.95 -25.06
N ARG A 49 -9.66 -1.76 -24.10
CA ARG A 49 -8.81 -2.16 -22.96
C ARG A 49 -7.58 -3.00 -23.35
N SER A 50 -7.55 -3.55 -24.55
CA SER A 50 -6.42 -4.34 -25.03
C SER A 50 -5.33 -3.48 -25.67
N GLY A 51 -5.69 -2.30 -26.18
CA GLY A 51 -4.76 -1.37 -26.82
C GLY A 51 -5.40 -0.58 -27.97
N ILE A 52 -4.59 -0.22 -28.95
CA ILE A 52 -4.97 0.64 -30.07
C ILE A 52 -4.87 -0.14 -31.38
N LEU A 53 -5.85 0.07 -32.28
CA LEU A 53 -5.88 -0.47 -33.64
C LEU A 53 -6.19 0.67 -34.62
N GLN A 54 -5.43 0.78 -35.71
CA GLN A 54 -5.68 1.77 -36.75
C GLN A 54 -6.81 1.28 -37.68
N LEU A 55 -7.77 2.17 -37.91
CA LEU A 55 -8.83 2.01 -38.92
C LEU A 55 -8.58 2.99 -40.05
N ILE A 56 -8.93 2.60 -41.26
CA ILE A 56 -8.87 3.45 -42.47
C ILE A 56 -10.26 3.52 -43.07
N PHE A 57 -10.68 4.73 -43.40
CA PHE A 57 -11.93 5.02 -44.12
C PHE A 57 -11.60 5.72 -45.45
N GLU A 58 -12.00 5.10 -46.54
CA GLU A 58 -12.02 5.68 -47.87
C GLU A 58 -13.45 5.54 -48.40
N GLU A 59 -13.97 6.58 -49.04
CA GLU A 59 -15.36 6.60 -49.53
C GLU A 59 -15.66 5.47 -50.50
N SER A 60 -14.67 5.14 -51.36
CA SER A 60 -14.73 4.00 -52.30
C SER A 60 -14.96 2.65 -51.62
N ASP A 61 -14.52 2.49 -50.39
CA ASP A 61 -14.57 1.24 -49.62
C ASP A 61 -15.75 1.13 -48.68
N CYS A 62 -16.07 2.22 -47.97
CA CYS A 62 -17.10 2.24 -46.93
C CYS A 62 -18.41 2.91 -47.33
N GLY A 63 -18.43 3.51 -48.54
CA GLY A 63 -19.58 4.27 -49.05
C GLY A 63 -19.75 5.64 -48.40
N GLU A 64 -20.51 6.51 -49.10
CA GLU A 64 -20.74 7.92 -48.72
C GLU A 64 -21.25 8.07 -47.26
N GLU A 65 -22.19 7.21 -46.86
CA GLU A 65 -22.81 7.30 -45.53
C GLU A 65 -21.76 7.07 -44.40
N SER A 66 -21.00 5.99 -44.49
CA SER A 66 -19.96 5.68 -43.48
C SER A 66 -18.82 6.68 -43.51
N PHE A 67 -18.46 7.18 -44.69
CA PHE A 67 -17.39 8.18 -44.84
C PHE A 67 -17.81 9.52 -44.21
N ALA A 68 -19.03 10.00 -44.49
CA ALA A 68 -19.58 11.21 -43.89
C ALA A 68 -19.71 11.14 -42.35
N LYS A 69 -19.95 9.92 -41.80
CA LYS A 69 -19.86 9.67 -40.35
C LYS A 69 -18.43 9.74 -39.85
N ALA A 70 -17.48 9.17 -40.60
CA ALA A 70 -16.05 9.17 -40.21
C ALA A 70 -15.46 10.58 -40.14
N GLU A 71 -15.89 11.51 -40.99
CA GLU A 71 -15.51 12.93 -40.95
C GLU A 71 -15.95 13.63 -39.66
N LYS A 72 -17.05 13.19 -39.06
CA LYS A 72 -17.60 13.74 -37.81
C LYS A 72 -16.99 13.19 -36.54
N LEU A 73 -16.19 12.14 -36.63
CA LEU A 73 -15.60 11.50 -35.45
C LEU A 73 -14.72 12.46 -34.65
N ARG A 74 -14.95 12.45 -33.34
CA ARG A 74 -14.15 13.18 -32.35
C ARG A 74 -13.59 12.21 -31.31
N SER A 75 -12.62 12.69 -30.56
CA SER A 75 -12.04 11.92 -29.44
C SER A 75 -13.13 11.42 -28.50
N GLU A 76 -12.97 10.20 -28.03
CA GLU A 76 -13.86 9.49 -27.10
C GLU A 76 -15.26 9.12 -27.64
N PHE A 77 -15.56 9.36 -28.92
CA PHE A 77 -16.73 8.76 -29.53
C PHE A 77 -16.66 7.24 -29.46
N VAL A 78 -17.74 6.56 -29.13
CA VAL A 78 -17.83 5.10 -29.14
C VAL A 78 -18.34 4.64 -30.49
N ILE A 79 -17.58 3.82 -31.19
CA ILE A 79 -17.87 3.37 -32.53
C ILE A 79 -17.81 1.84 -32.67
N ALA A 80 -18.57 1.32 -33.64
CA ALA A 80 -18.48 -0.03 -34.15
C ALA A 80 -18.09 0.01 -35.62
N VAL A 81 -17.07 -0.73 -35.99
CA VAL A 81 -16.55 -0.78 -37.35
C VAL A 81 -16.47 -2.22 -37.81
N LYS A 82 -17.06 -2.49 -38.97
CA LYS A 82 -16.92 -3.71 -39.73
C LYS A 82 -15.95 -3.45 -40.89
N GLY A 83 -14.89 -4.26 -41.02
CA GLY A 83 -13.90 -4.02 -42.05
C GLY A 83 -12.99 -5.22 -42.29
N VAL A 84 -12.10 -5.11 -43.25
CA VAL A 84 -11.12 -6.15 -43.63
C VAL A 84 -9.75 -5.77 -43.07
N VAL A 85 -9.07 -6.74 -42.47
CA VAL A 85 -7.70 -6.57 -41.98
C VAL A 85 -6.72 -6.56 -43.14
N GLU A 86 -5.85 -5.57 -43.19
CA GLU A 86 -4.79 -5.44 -44.21
C GLU A 86 -3.44 -5.18 -43.55
N ALA A 87 -2.36 -5.43 -44.29
CA ALA A 87 -1.05 -4.98 -43.91
C ALA A 87 -1.00 -3.45 -43.97
N ARG A 88 -0.34 -2.82 -42.98
CA ARG A 88 -0.29 -1.36 -42.88
C ARG A 88 0.39 -0.72 -44.09
N SER A 89 -0.33 0.14 -44.79
CA SER A 89 0.12 0.77 -46.04
C SER A 89 1.29 1.75 -45.83
N GLY A 90 1.36 2.42 -44.68
CA GLY A 90 2.41 3.39 -44.31
C GLY A 90 3.66 2.77 -43.66
N GLY A 91 3.83 1.47 -43.71
CA GLY A 91 4.89 0.74 -43.01
C GLY A 91 4.58 0.42 -41.55
N VAL A 92 5.40 -0.43 -40.92
CA VAL A 92 5.18 -0.90 -39.56
C VAL A 92 5.37 0.27 -38.54
N ASN A 93 4.43 0.42 -37.63
CA ASN A 93 4.56 1.34 -36.49
C ASN A 93 4.98 0.56 -35.24
N GLU A 94 6.26 0.60 -34.92
CA GLU A 94 6.84 -0.14 -33.78
C GLU A 94 6.28 0.30 -32.40
N ASN A 95 5.63 1.47 -32.31
CA ASN A 95 5.04 1.96 -31.07
C ASN A 95 3.66 1.35 -30.74
N LEU A 96 3.10 0.53 -31.63
CA LEU A 96 1.81 -0.12 -31.45
C LEU A 96 1.96 -1.64 -31.58
N ALA A 97 1.35 -2.38 -30.67
CA ALA A 97 1.30 -3.85 -30.77
C ALA A 97 0.63 -4.33 -32.08
N THR A 98 -0.29 -3.54 -32.61
CA THR A 98 -0.99 -3.77 -33.90
C THR A 98 -0.33 -3.04 -35.06
N GLY A 99 0.88 -2.51 -34.90
CA GLY A 99 1.49 -1.57 -35.85
C GLY A 99 1.83 -2.12 -37.22
N ALA A 100 1.78 -3.44 -37.41
CA ALA A 100 1.98 -4.11 -38.71
C ALA A 100 0.71 -4.19 -39.57
N ILE A 101 -0.46 -3.93 -38.95
CA ILE A 101 -1.77 -4.09 -39.58
C ILE A 101 -2.65 -2.85 -39.41
N GLU A 102 -3.69 -2.79 -40.20
CA GLU A 102 -4.77 -1.82 -40.12
C GLU A 102 -6.09 -2.46 -40.58
N VAL A 103 -7.24 -1.88 -40.22
CA VAL A 103 -8.54 -2.36 -40.67
C VAL A 103 -9.12 -1.35 -41.66
N ARG A 104 -9.31 -1.81 -42.89
CA ARG A 104 -10.02 -1.06 -43.92
C ARG A 104 -11.51 -1.18 -43.70
N ALA A 105 -12.13 -0.08 -43.29
CA ALA A 105 -13.54 -0.03 -42.91
C ALA A 105 -14.47 -0.25 -44.09
N ARG A 106 -15.54 -1.02 -43.88
CA ARG A 106 -16.64 -1.24 -44.81
C ARG A 106 -17.93 -0.64 -44.28
N GLN A 107 -18.13 -0.59 -42.97
CA GLN A 107 -19.28 -0.03 -42.31
C GLN A 107 -18.91 0.62 -41.00
N LEU A 108 -19.47 1.80 -40.72
CA LEU A 108 -19.30 2.52 -39.46
C LEU A 108 -20.65 2.77 -38.81
N ARG A 109 -20.75 2.53 -37.50
CA ARG A 109 -21.81 3.02 -36.65
C ARG A 109 -21.24 3.85 -35.48
N ILE A 110 -21.83 5.00 -35.22
CA ILE A 110 -21.57 5.82 -34.04
C ILE A 110 -22.53 5.37 -32.95
N LEU A 111 -22.02 4.59 -31.99
CA LEU A 111 -22.81 4.05 -30.89
C LEU A 111 -23.13 5.11 -29.83
N SER A 112 -22.17 6.02 -29.59
CA SER A 112 -22.35 7.16 -28.69
C SER A 112 -21.38 8.28 -29.06
N GLU A 113 -21.87 9.49 -29.07
CA GLU A 113 -21.08 10.70 -29.19
C GLU A 113 -20.51 11.07 -27.80
N SER A 114 -19.46 11.86 -27.78
CA SER A 114 -18.82 12.35 -26.57
C SER A 114 -18.65 13.86 -26.62
N GLU A 115 -18.85 14.53 -25.51
CA GLU A 115 -18.31 15.87 -25.30
C GLU A 115 -16.78 15.82 -25.22
N THR A 116 -16.14 16.99 -25.34
CA THR A 116 -14.70 17.09 -25.16
C THR A 116 -14.33 16.76 -23.72
N PRO A 117 -13.51 15.72 -23.47
CA PRO A 117 -13.09 15.37 -22.11
C PRO A 117 -12.38 16.53 -21.40
N PRO A 118 -12.53 16.67 -20.07
CA PRO A 118 -11.88 17.73 -19.30
C PRO A 118 -10.36 17.61 -19.23
N PHE A 119 -9.81 16.48 -19.63
CA PHE A 119 -8.37 16.22 -19.77
C PHE A 119 -8.10 15.14 -20.83
N PRO A 120 -6.89 15.11 -21.43
CA PRO A 120 -6.50 14.07 -22.38
C PRO A 120 -6.42 12.70 -21.72
N ILE A 121 -6.92 11.66 -22.42
CA ILE A 121 -6.83 10.26 -21.98
C ILE A 121 -5.56 9.66 -22.58
N GLU A 122 -4.46 9.86 -21.86
CA GLU A 122 -3.11 9.47 -22.27
C GLU A 122 -2.30 8.99 -21.07
N GLU A 123 -1.24 8.24 -21.32
CA GLU A 123 -0.30 7.79 -20.28
C GLU A 123 0.44 8.97 -19.65
N ASN A 124 0.83 8.81 -18.40
CA ASN A 124 1.65 9.80 -17.66
C ASN A 124 1.05 11.21 -17.66
N SER A 125 -0.28 11.32 -17.60
CA SER A 125 -0.99 12.60 -17.60
C SER A 125 -0.50 13.50 -16.47
N ARG A 126 -0.27 14.80 -16.80
CA ARG A 126 0.06 15.87 -15.84
C ARG A 126 -1.18 16.52 -15.20
N THR A 127 -2.36 16.02 -15.49
CA THR A 127 -3.63 16.50 -14.92
C THR A 127 -3.62 16.31 -13.41
N LYS A 128 -4.03 17.36 -12.67
CA LYS A 128 -4.13 17.31 -11.20
C LYS A 128 -5.02 16.15 -10.75
N GLU A 129 -4.63 15.51 -9.66
CA GLU A 129 -5.32 14.34 -9.11
C GLU A 129 -6.80 14.62 -8.83
N GLU A 130 -7.13 15.77 -8.25
CA GLU A 130 -8.52 16.17 -7.94
C GLU A 130 -9.42 16.12 -9.19
N LEU A 131 -8.97 16.67 -10.33
CA LEU A 131 -9.73 16.64 -11.57
C LEU A 131 -9.88 15.22 -12.12
N ARG A 132 -8.82 14.41 -12.02
CA ARG A 132 -8.85 13.00 -12.42
C ARG A 132 -9.81 12.18 -11.56
N LEU A 133 -9.84 12.41 -10.24
CA LEU A 133 -10.75 11.72 -9.33
C LEU A 133 -12.20 12.19 -9.46
N LYS A 134 -12.44 13.47 -9.80
CA LYS A 134 -13.80 13.96 -10.12
C LYS A 134 -14.39 13.27 -11.36
N TYR A 135 -13.57 13.03 -12.38
CA TYR A 135 -13.96 12.32 -13.60
C TYR A 135 -13.29 10.93 -13.67
N ARG A 136 -13.31 10.19 -12.55
CA ARG A 136 -12.56 8.94 -12.41
C ARG A 136 -12.87 7.92 -13.50
N TYR A 137 -14.10 7.85 -13.99
CA TYR A 137 -14.48 6.98 -15.11
C TYR A 137 -13.76 7.31 -16.42
N LEU A 138 -13.28 8.56 -16.62
CA LEU A 138 -12.42 8.93 -17.73
C LEU A 138 -10.94 8.60 -17.42
N ASP A 139 -10.49 8.88 -16.20
CA ASP A 139 -9.14 8.55 -15.76
C ASP A 139 -8.87 7.04 -15.85
N LEU A 140 -9.86 6.21 -15.54
CA LEU A 140 -9.81 4.75 -15.69
C LEU A 140 -9.69 4.27 -17.15
N ARG A 141 -9.89 5.13 -18.15
CA ARG A 141 -9.64 4.82 -19.57
C ARG A 141 -8.17 4.95 -19.96
N ARG A 142 -7.35 5.60 -19.13
CA ARG A 142 -5.91 5.77 -19.40
C ARG A 142 -5.22 4.41 -19.40
N PRO A 143 -4.31 4.16 -20.37
CA PRO A 143 -3.68 2.83 -20.51
C PRO A 143 -2.86 2.42 -19.27
N ASP A 144 -2.17 3.35 -18.61
CA ASP A 144 -1.42 3.11 -17.39
C ASP A 144 -2.34 2.69 -16.22
N ILE A 145 -3.44 3.40 -16.00
CA ILE A 145 -4.41 3.06 -14.94
C ILE A 145 -5.13 1.73 -15.28
N GLN A 146 -5.46 1.49 -16.55
CA GLN A 146 -6.02 0.19 -16.95
C GLN A 146 -5.07 -0.97 -16.67
N ARG A 147 -3.78 -0.81 -17.00
CA ARG A 147 -2.77 -1.83 -16.66
C ARG A 147 -2.71 -2.10 -15.16
N ASN A 148 -2.76 -1.05 -14.34
CA ASN A 148 -2.78 -1.19 -12.88
C ASN A 148 -3.99 -2.00 -12.41
N MET A 149 -5.20 -1.71 -12.92
CA MET A 149 -6.41 -2.46 -12.58
C MET A 149 -6.34 -3.91 -13.05
N MET A 150 -5.82 -4.15 -14.25
CA MET A 150 -5.63 -5.52 -14.77
C MET A 150 -4.61 -6.31 -13.95
N THR A 151 -3.51 -5.67 -13.54
CA THR A 151 -2.51 -6.29 -12.65
C THR A 151 -3.11 -6.64 -11.30
N ARG A 152 -3.85 -5.71 -10.68
CA ARG A 152 -4.58 -5.98 -9.42
C ARG A 152 -5.55 -7.17 -9.56
N SER A 153 -6.30 -7.22 -10.66
CA SER A 153 -7.19 -8.36 -10.94
C SER A 153 -6.41 -9.67 -11.09
N ARG A 154 -5.26 -9.64 -11.78
CA ARG A 154 -4.42 -10.83 -11.95
C ARG A 154 -3.84 -11.31 -10.62
N ILE A 155 -3.38 -10.40 -9.74
CA ILE A 155 -2.94 -10.72 -8.38
C ILE A 155 -4.03 -11.49 -7.64
N ALA A 156 -5.26 -10.95 -7.63
CA ALA A 156 -6.39 -11.57 -6.94
C ALA A 156 -6.71 -12.98 -7.45
N ILE A 157 -6.70 -13.18 -8.77
CA ILE A 157 -6.97 -14.48 -9.40
C ILE A 157 -5.87 -15.49 -9.04
N LEU A 158 -4.60 -15.12 -9.17
CA LEU A 158 -3.47 -15.99 -8.86
C LEU A 158 -3.40 -16.36 -7.37
N THR A 159 -3.72 -15.41 -6.50
CA THR A 159 -3.81 -15.65 -5.05
C THR A 159 -4.85 -16.73 -4.75
N ARG A 160 -6.06 -16.62 -5.32
CA ARG A 160 -7.11 -17.62 -5.17
C ARG A 160 -6.68 -18.99 -5.68
N GLN A 161 -6.07 -19.03 -6.86
CA GLN A 161 -5.58 -20.28 -7.45
C GLN A 161 -4.53 -20.94 -6.55
N PHE A 162 -3.51 -20.18 -6.13
CA PHE A 162 -2.45 -20.69 -5.27
C PHE A 162 -2.99 -21.19 -3.93
N LEU A 163 -3.79 -20.38 -3.23
CA LEU A 163 -4.31 -20.77 -1.92
C LEU A 163 -5.25 -21.98 -2.00
N ALA A 164 -6.06 -22.10 -3.05
CA ALA A 164 -6.88 -23.28 -3.29
C ALA A 164 -6.03 -24.54 -3.54
N GLU A 165 -4.93 -24.43 -4.31
CA GLU A 165 -3.96 -25.52 -4.52
C GLU A 165 -3.27 -25.94 -3.22
N GLU A 166 -3.04 -25.00 -2.28
CA GLU A 166 -2.48 -25.24 -0.95
C GLU A 166 -3.54 -25.77 0.06
N GLY A 167 -4.76 -26.02 -0.37
CA GLY A 167 -5.83 -26.57 0.45
C GLY A 167 -6.57 -25.57 1.34
N PHE A 168 -6.43 -24.26 1.06
CA PHE A 168 -7.23 -23.25 1.74
C PHE A 168 -8.64 -23.18 1.17
N LEU A 169 -9.60 -22.89 2.04
CA LEU A 169 -10.98 -22.63 1.70
C LEU A 169 -11.27 -21.12 1.74
N GLU A 170 -11.81 -20.58 0.64
CA GLU A 170 -12.30 -19.19 0.65
C GLU A 170 -13.65 -19.14 1.35
N ILE A 171 -13.71 -18.47 2.52
CA ILE A 171 -14.92 -18.35 3.32
C ILE A 171 -15.18 -16.88 3.61
N GLU A 172 -16.37 -16.39 3.26
CA GLU A 172 -16.80 -15.03 3.56
C GLU A 172 -17.20 -14.90 5.04
N THR A 173 -16.80 -13.79 5.65
CA THR A 173 -17.19 -13.41 7.01
C THR A 173 -18.15 -12.22 6.98
N PRO A 174 -18.96 -12.01 8.02
CA PRO A 174 -19.93 -10.91 8.06
C PRO A 174 -19.27 -9.53 7.92
N THR A 175 -19.95 -8.64 7.22
CA THR A 175 -19.60 -7.20 7.15
C THR A 175 -20.34 -6.37 8.21
N LEU A 176 -21.54 -6.80 8.63
CA LEU A 176 -22.29 -6.17 9.72
C LEU A 176 -22.00 -6.94 11.01
N ILE A 177 -21.08 -6.43 11.82
CA ILE A 177 -20.61 -7.06 13.06
C ILE A 177 -20.85 -6.18 14.28
N GLY A 178 -20.55 -6.65 15.47
CA GLY A 178 -20.43 -5.80 16.65
C GLY A 178 -19.13 -5.00 16.61
N SER A 179 -19.09 -3.84 17.28
CA SER A 179 -17.86 -3.06 17.44
C SER A 179 -16.77 -3.87 18.12
N THR A 180 -15.54 -3.81 17.58
CA THR A 180 -14.38 -4.54 18.07
C THR A 180 -13.19 -3.58 18.23
N PRO A 181 -12.48 -3.60 19.37
CA PRO A 181 -11.35 -2.71 19.61
C PRO A 181 -10.08 -3.24 18.93
N GLU A 182 -9.92 -2.99 17.63
CA GLU A 182 -8.73 -3.41 16.84
C GLU A 182 -7.74 -2.26 16.59
N GLY A 183 -7.86 -1.14 17.30
CA GLY A 183 -6.91 -0.02 17.23
C GLY A 183 -7.39 1.19 16.43
N ALA A 184 -8.12 1.02 15.32
CA ALA A 184 -8.76 2.12 14.60
C ALA A 184 -10.16 2.41 15.15
N ARG A 185 -10.76 3.55 14.72
CA ARG A 185 -12.19 3.79 14.97
C ARG A 185 -13.03 3.01 13.97
N ASP A 186 -14.19 2.51 14.45
CA ASP A 186 -15.14 1.79 13.63
C ASP A 186 -16.05 2.76 12.86
N TYR A 187 -16.43 2.36 11.64
CA TYR A 187 -17.60 2.92 10.96
C TYR A 187 -18.86 2.26 11.51
N LEU A 188 -19.78 3.05 12.04
CA LEU A 188 -21.03 2.56 12.66
C LEU A 188 -22.19 2.61 11.66
N VAL A 189 -23.00 1.55 11.67
CA VAL A 189 -24.22 1.43 10.87
C VAL A 189 -25.41 1.22 11.80
N PRO A 190 -26.36 2.17 11.89
CA PRO A 190 -27.49 2.04 12.81
C PRO A 190 -28.44 0.92 12.40
N SER A 191 -29.02 0.23 13.38
CA SER A 191 -29.99 -0.83 13.17
C SER A 191 -31.41 -0.30 13.22
N ARG A 192 -32.17 -0.41 12.13
CA ARG A 192 -33.61 -0.07 12.13
C ARG A 192 -34.46 -1.04 12.97
N VAL A 193 -34.04 -2.31 13.04
CA VAL A 193 -34.76 -3.36 13.75
C VAL A 193 -34.54 -3.33 15.25
N HIS A 194 -33.37 -2.81 15.67
CA HIS A 194 -32.98 -2.66 17.08
C HIS A 194 -32.64 -1.18 17.36
N PRO A 195 -33.62 -0.32 17.62
CA PRO A 195 -33.40 1.10 17.87
C PRO A 195 -32.37 1.33 18.98
N GLY A 196 -31.45 2.27 18.77
CA GLY A 196 -30.33 2.55 19.69
C GLY A 196 -29.16 1.57 19.61
N SER A 197 -29.22 0.53 18.78
CA SER A 197 -28.12 -0.41 18.54
C SER A 197 -27.50 -0.17 17.16
N PHE A 198 -26.19 -0.44 17.06
CA PHE A 198 -25.41 -0.23 15.85
C PHE A 198 -24.65 -1.50 15.48
N TYR A 199 -24.54 -1.75 14.19
CA TYR A 199 -23.49 -2.58 13.65
C TYR A 199 -22.23 -1.74 13.46
N ALA A 200 -21.08 -2.40 13.44
CA ALA A 200 -19.83 -1.82 13.00
C ALA A 200 -19.38 -2.50 11.70
N LEU A 201 -18.68 -1.76 10.83
CA LEU A 201 -18.01 -2.35 9.68
C LEU A 201 -16.65 -2.91 10.13
N PRO A 202 -16.24 -4.12 9.67
CA PRO A 202 -15.08 -4.83 10.20
C PRO A 202 -13.77 -4.12 9.84
N GLN A 203 -12.90 -3.95 10.84
CA GLN A 203 -11.53 -3.50 10.62
C GLN A 203 -10.66 -4.59 10.00
N SER A 204 -10.97 -5.86 10.33
CA SER A 204 -10.43 -7.09 9.76
C SER A 204 -11.36 -8.27 10.10
N PRO A 205 -11.23 -9.44 9.47
CA PRO A 205 -11.97 -10.64 9.84
C PRO A 205 -11.36 -11.40 11.03
N GLN A 206 -10.52 -10.78 11.86
CA GLN A 206 -9.69 -11.42 12.88
C GLN A 206 -10.47 -12.40 13.81
N LEU A 207 -11.59 -11.97 14.38
CA LEU A 207 -12.35 -12.78 15.31
C LEU A 207 -13.03 -13.97 14.61
N PHE A 208 -13.55 -13.74 13.40
CA PHE A 208 -14.25 -14.78 12.65
C PHE A 208 -13.31 -15.85 12.09
N LYS A 209 -12.11 -15.47 11.63
CA LYS A 209 -11.15 -16.47 11.16
C LYS A 209 -10.65 -17.37 12.28
N GLN A 210 -10.48 -16.85 13.50
CA GLN A 210 -10.19 -17.68 14.68
C GLN A 210 -11.33 -18.64 15.02
N LEU A 211 -12.60 -18.19 14.91
CA LEU A 211 -13.76 -19.06 15.05
C LEU A 211 -13.82 -20.15 13.98
N LEU A 212 -13.38 -19.87 12.75
CA LEU A 212 -13.28 -20.87 11.69
C LEU A 212 -12.23 -21.93 12.03
N MET A 213 -11.13 -21.57 12.68
CA MET A 213 -10.16 -22.55 13.19
C MET A 213 -10.77 -23.42 14.29
N CYS A 214 -11.51 -22.82 15.24
CA CYS A 214 -12.29 -23.57 16.23
C CYS A 214 -13.33 -24.51 15.60
N SER A 215 -13.81 -24.17 14.41
CA SER A 215 -14.80 -24.93 13.65
C SER A 215 -14.19 -26.07 12.79
N GLY A 216 -12.86 -26.22 12.79
CA GLY A 216 -12.14 -27.30 12.11
C GLY A 216 -11.94 -27.12 10.62
N TYR A 217 -11.90 -25.89 10.14
CA TYR A 217 -11.66 -25.60 8.71
C TYR A 217 -10.19 -25.64 8.30
N ASP A 218 -9.27 -25.88 9.19
CA ASP A 218 -7.82 -26.03 9.01
C ASP A 218 -7.11 -24.87 8.32
N ARG A 219 -7.52 -24.51 7.11
CA ARG A 219 -6.93 -23.45 6.29
C ARG A 219 -8.01 -22.58 5.67
N TYR A 220 -8.05 -21.35 6.10
CA TYR A 220 -8.99 -20.31 5.63
C TYR A 220 -8.26 -19.22 4.89
N PHE A 221 -8.89 -18.65 3.87
CA PHE A 221 -8.54 -17.34 3.34
C PHE A 221 -9.77 -16.56 2.87
N GLN A 222 -9.60 -15.26 2.71
CA GLN A 222 -10.61 -14.36 2.14
C GLN A 222 -9.93 -13.16 1.51
N LEU A 223 -10.43 -12.68 0.36
CA LEU A 223 -10.16 -11.33 -0.11
C LEU A 223 -11.14 -10.37 0.58
N ALA A 224 -10.82 -9.98 1.81
CA ALA A 224 -11.72 -9.29 2.72
C ALA A 224 -11.76 -7.78 2.48
N ARG A 225 -12.97 -7.18 2.45
CA ARG A 225 -13.11 -5.72 2.58
C ARG A 225 -13.00 -5.34 4.04
N CYS A 226 -12.11 -4.39 4.31
CA CYS A 226 -11.82 -3.85 5.63
C CYS A 226 -12.08 -2.36 5.65
N TYR A 227 -12.47 -1.83 6.82
CA TYR A 227 -12.90 -0.46 7.02
C TYR A 227 -12.22 0.12 8.27
N ARG A 228 -11.58 1.28 8.14
CA ARG A 228 -10.91 1.95 9.28
C ARG A 228 -11.10 3.45 9.17
N ASP A 229 -11.65 4.06 10.21
CA ASP A 229 -11.77 5.51 10.30
C ASP A 229 -10.50 6.10 10.90
N GLU A 230 -9.51 6.31 10.03
CA GLU A 230 -8.18 6.83 10.37
C GLU A 230 -7.80 7.99 9.44
N ASP A 231 -6.78 8.74 9.84
CA ASP A 231 -6.18 9.78 8.99
C ASP A 231 -5.58 9.16 7.72
N LEU A 232 -6.00 9.68 6.57
CA LEU A 232 -5.59 9.13 5.28
C LEU A 232 -4.22 9.64 4.85
N ARG A 233 -3.43 8.72 4.29
CA ARG A 233 -2.11 8.95 3.69
C ARG A 233 -2.07 8.38 2.28
N ALA A 234 -0.93 8.49 1.60
CA ALA A 234 -0.77 7.95 0.24
C ALA A 234 -0.99 6.43 0.16
N ASP A 235 -0.76 5.70 1.25
CA ASP A 235 -0.87 4.26 1.40
C ASP A 235 -2.03 3.81 2.30
N ARG A 236 -2.97 4.72 2.63
CA ARG A 236 -4.15 4.44 3.46
C ARG A 236 -5.44 4.92 2.81
N GLN A 237 -6.48 4.09 2.92
CA GLN A 237 -7.86 4.39 2.51
C GLN A 237 -8.82 3.97 3.63
N PRO A 238 -9.99 4.63 3.78
CA PRO A 238 -10.96 4.26 4.82
C PRO A 238 -11.59 2.89 4.57
N GLU A 239 -11.54 2.43 3.33
CA GLU A 239 -11.94 1.09 2.90
C GLU A 239 -10.88 0.51 1.95
N PHE A 240 -10.44 -0.71 2.24
CA PHE A 240 -9.37 -1.37 1.50
C PHE A 240 -9.60 -2.89 1.46
N THR A 241 -8.77 -3.62 0.71
CA THR A 241 -8.88 -5.07 0.60
C THR A 241 -7.66 -5.75 1.20
N GLN A 242 -7.89 -6.74 2.05
CA GLN A 242 -6.86 -7.65 2.53
C GLN A 242 -6.94 -9.00 1.83
N ILE A 243 -5.77 -9.60 1.57
CA ILE A 243 -5.64 -11.04 1.40
C ILE A 243 -5.41 -11.58 2.81
N ASP A 244 -6.46 -12.10 3.42
CA ASP A 244 -6.44 -12.58 4.80
C ASP A 244 -6.42 -14.10 4.84
N MET A 245 -5.62 -14.70 5.72
CA MET A 245 -5.49 -16.13 5.86
C MET A 245 -5.24 -16.56 7.30
N GLU A 246 -5.67 -17.80 7.63
CA GLU A 246 -5.45 -18.43 8.92
C GLU A 246 -5.26 -19.94 8.73
N LEU A 247 -4.35 -20.52 9.51
CA LEU A 247 -3.99 -21.94 9.49
C LEU A 247 -4.09 -22.54 10.89
N SER A 248 -4.75 -23.70 11.03
CA SER A 248 -4.72 -24.51 12.24
C SER A 248 -3.46 -25.39 12.29
N PHE A 249 -3.05 -25.77 13.51
CA PHE A 249 -1.89 -26.60 13.76
C PHE A 249 -0.61 -26.07 13.13
N ALA A 250 -0.44 -24.74 13.19
CA ALA A 250 0.64 -24.00 12.55
C ALA A 250 1.38 -23.12 13.55
N ASP A 251 2.68 -22.98 13.35
CA ASP A 251 3.55 -22.03 14.01
C ASP A 251 4.13 -21.03 12.98
N VAL A 252 5.03 -20.17 13.38
CA VAL A 252 5.63 -19.09 12.56
C VAL A 252 6.11 -19.63 11.21
N GLU A 253 6.92 -20.69 11.20
CA GLU A 253 7.56 -21.21 10.00
C GLU A 253 6.55 -21.71 8.95
N ASP A 254 5.43 -22.30 9.37
CA ASP A 254 4.38 -22.78 8.48
C ASP A 254 3.72 -21.62 7.70
N VAL A 255 3.51 -20.50 8.38
CA VAL A 255 2.93 -19.30 7.76
C VAL A 255 3.94 -18.65 6.81
N LEU A 256 5.20 -18.53 7.24
CA LEU A 256 6.25 -17.92 6.41
C LEU A 256 6.45 -18.70 5.11
N ASP A 257 6.55 -20.05 5.17
CA ASP A 257 6.74 -20.90 3.99
C ASP A 257 5.64 -20.74 2.94
N VAL A 258 4.37 -20.83 3.35
CA VAL A 258 3.24 -20.64 2.42
C VAL A 258 3.28 -19.26 1.75
N ASN A 259 3.58 -18.23 2.53
CA ASN A 259 3.58 -16.85 2.04
C ASN A 259 4.80 -16.54 1.14
N GLU A 260 5.96 -17.11 1.42
CA GLU A 260 7.12 -17.03 0.54
C GLU A 260 6.82 -17.61 -0.84
N ARG A 261 6.20 -18.79 -0.89
CA ARG A 261 5.80 -19.45 -2.15
C ARG A 261 4.70 -18.67 -2.89
N LEU A 262 3.75 -18.07 -2.17
CA LEU A 262 2.74 -17.17 -2.75
C LEU A 262 3.40 -15.97 -3.43
N LEU A 263 4.28 -15.26 -2.71
CA LEU A 263 4.98 -14.09 -3.25
C LEU A 263 5.86 -14.46 -4.44
N GLN A 264 6.61 -15.56 -4.36
CA GLN A 264 7.42 -16.05 -5.48
C GLN A 264 6.56 -16.29 -6.73
N ARG A 265 5.40 -16.95 -6.59
CA ARG A 265 4.48 -17.19 -7.70
C ARG A 265 3.91 -15.91 -8.28
N LEU A 266 3.46 -14.97 -7.45
CA LEU A 266 2.91 -13.69 -7.90
C LEU A 266 3.94 -12.88 -8.70
N PHE A 267 5.16 -12.74 -8.18
CA PHE A 267 6.21 -11.98 -8.85
C PHE A 267 6.70 -12.66 -10.13
N LYS A 268 6.79 -13.99 -10.12
CA LYS A 268 7.15 -14.76 -11.31
C LYS A 268 6.13 -14.64 -12.44
N GLU A 269 4.83 -14.86 -12.13
CA GLU A 269 3.79 -14.89 -13.17
C GLU A 269 3.37 -13.50 -13.66
N ILE A 270 3.55 -12.44 -12.86
CA ILE A 270 3.11 -11.08 -13.22
C ILE A 270 4.26 -10.25 -13.77
N LEU A 271 5.42 -10.29 -13.13
CA LEU A 271 6.58 -9.45 -13.44
C LEU A 271 7.72 -10.21 -14.11
N ASN A 272 7.65 -11.55 -14.18
CA ASN A 272 8.73 -12.45 -14.59
C ASN A 272 10.01 -12.27 -13.73
N ILE A 273 9.86 -12.01 -12.45
CA ILE A 273 10.93 -11.85 -11.47
C ILE A 273 10.96 -13.07 -10.57
N ASP A 274 12.14 -13.67 -10.41
CA ASP A 274 12.38 -14.77 -9.47
C ASP A 274 12.80 -14.20 -8.12
N ILE A 275 12.00 -14.48 -7.06
CA ILE A 275 12.34 -14.15 -5.68
C ILE A 275 13.15 -15.31 -5.10
N PRO A 276 14.37 -15.08 -4.60
CA PRO A 276 15.13 -16.12 -3.91
C PRO A 276 14.45 -16.52 -2.60
N LEU A 277 14.35 -17.82 -2.37
CA LEU A 277 13.83 -18.39 -1.11
C LEU A 277 14.95 -19.14 -0.38
N PRO A 278 14.93 -19.19 0.97
CA PRO A 278 14.00 -18.45 1.83
C PRO A 278 14.26 -16.94 1.81
N ILE A 279 13.22 -16.14 2.07
CA ILE A 279 13.34 -14.70 2.24
C ILE A 279 14.17 -14.40 3.50
N GLN A 280 15.04 -13.38 3.42
CA GLN A 280 15.85 -12.95 4.56
C GLN A 280 14.98 -12.63 5.78
N ARG A 281 15.46 -12.98 6.96
CA ARG A 281 14.81 -12.71 8.25
C ARG A 281 15.67 -11.78 9.10
N MET A 282 15.02 -10.97 9.91
CA MET A 282 15.62 -10.04 10.84
C MET A 282 14.69 -9.87 12.04
N THR A 283 15.21 -9.85 13.25
CA THR A 283 14.39 -9.52 14.41
C THR A 283 13.99 -8.05 14.40
N TRP A 284 12.87 -7.70 15.04
CA TRP A 284 12.46 -6.31 15.21
C TRP A 284 13.57 -5.46 15.83
N LYS A 285 14.25 -6.01 16.84
CA LYS A 285 15.37 -5.32 17.51
C LYS A 285 16.50 -5.02 16.54
N GLU A 286 16.91 -5.99 15.71
CA GLU A 286 17.94 -5.76 14.68
C GLU A 286 17.50 -4.73 13.66
N ALA A 287 16.23 -4.77 13.21
CA ALA A 287 15.68 -3.81 12.25
C ALA A 287 15.74 -2.38 12.82
N MET A 288 15.32 -2.19 14.06
CA MET A 288 15.40 -0.90 14.75
C MET A 288 16.86 -0.47 14.97
N ASP A 289 17.71 -1.34 15.44
CA ASP A 289 19.12 -1.03 15.73
C ASP A 289 19.92 -0.64 14.47
N ARG A 290 19.66 -1.29 13.34
CA ARG A 290 20.41 -1.11 12.09
C ARG A 290 19.77 -0.10 11.13
N PHE A 291 18.47 0.08 11.17
CA PHE A 291 17.76 0.88 10.17
C PHE A 291 16.86 1.97 10.76
N GLY A 292 16.62 1.94 12.07
CA GLY A 292 15.71 2.88 12.76
C GLY A 292 14.26 2.71 12.31
N SER A 293 13.87 1.51 11.88
CA SER A 293 12.51 1.21 11.39
C SER A 293 12.24 -0.29 11.46
N ASP A 294 11.02 -0.66 11.81
CA ASP A 294 10.47 -2.01 11.74
C ASP A 294 10.17 -2.48 10.29
N LYS A 295 10.28 -1.59 9.32
CA LYS A 295 10.10 -1.85 7.88
C LYS A 295 11.24 -1.24 7.06
N PRO A 296 12.46 -1.76 7.20
CA PRO A 296 13.62 -1.19 6.55
C PRO A 296 13.60 -1.34 5.03
N ASP A 297 14.06 -0.32 4.33
CA ASP A 297 14.36 -0.41 2.90
C ASP A 297 15.77 -1.01 2.72
N MET A 298 15.82 -2.21 2.14
CA MET A 298 17.04 -3.00 1.99
C MET A 298 17.75 -2.78 0.64
N ARG A 299 17.26 -1.84 -0.21
CA ARG A 299 17.87 -1.55 -1.52
C ARG A 299 19.21 -0.83 -1.45
N PHE A 300 19.57 -0.31 -0.30
CA PHE A 300 20.82 0.42 -0.08
C PHE A 300 21.33 0.20 1.35
N GLY A 301 22.61 0.46 1.57
CA GLY A 301 23.27 0.40 2.87
C GLY A 301 22.89 1.56 3.80
N MET A 302 23.89 2.27 4.34
CA MET A 302 23.73 3.42 5.25
C MET A 302 23.05 3.00 6.58
N GLU A 303 23.50 1.88 7.14
CA GLU A 303 23.00 1.38 8.42
C GLU A 303 23.35 2.32 9.57
N LEU A 304 22.49 2.38 10.58
CA LEU A 304 22.76 3.08 11.83
C LEU A 304 23.88 2.36 12.58
N LYS A 305 24.83 3.12 13.10
CA LYS A 305 25.91 2.59 13.97
C LYS A 305 25.81 3.20 15.34
N ASN A 306 25.77 2.36 16.36
CA ASN A 306 25.79 2.80 17.75
C ASN A 306 27.23 3.17 18.13
N VAL A 307 27.45 4.45 18.42
CA VAL A 307 28.75 5.00 18.81
C VAL A 307 28.79 5.46 20.27
N SER A 308 27.78 5.12 21.05
CA SER A 308 27.61 5.54 22.45
C SER A 308 28.86 5.30 23.30
N GLN A 309 29.50 4.14 23.14
CA GLN A 309 30.72 3.83 23.90
C GLN A 309 31.92 4.66 23.44
N VAL A 310 32.01 4.97 22.15
CA VAL A 310 33.12 5.75 21.57
C VAL A 310 33.08 7.21 22.02
N VAL A 311 31.88 7.76 22.20
CA VAL A 311 31.70 9.19 22.53
C VAL A 311 31.37 9.45 23.99
N ARG A 312 31.39 8.42 24.86
CA ARG A 312 30.93 8.53 26.25
C ARG A 312 31.69 9.58 27.05
N ASP A 313 32.98 9.65 26.88
CA ASP A 313 33.88 10.53 27.65
C ASP A 313 34.25 11.82 26.90
N CYS A 314 33.64 12.09 25.72
CA CYS A 314 33.95 13.26 24.93
C CYS A 314 33.43 14.56 25.59
N GLY A 315 34.06 15.70 25.24
CA GLY A 315 33.65 17.01 25.76
C GLY A 315 32.33 17.56 25.23
N PHE A 316 31.65 16.89 24.29
CA PHE A 316 30.42 17.39 23.71
C PHE A 316 29.20 17.06 24.59
N ALA A 317 28.67 18.07 25.31
CA ALA A 317 27.64 17.91 26.31
C ALA A 317 26.37 17.19 25.77
N VAL A 318 25.96 17.47 24.52
CA VAL A 318 24.76 16.86 23.92
C VAL A 318 24.84 15.32 23.89
N PHE A 319 26.04 14.77 23.59
CA PHE A 319 26.23 13.32 23.57
C PHE A 319 26.21 12.74 25.00
N ARG A 320 26.92 13.37 25.94
CA ARG A 320 26.94 12.93 27.32
C ARG A 320 25.56 12.99 27.98
N ASP A 321 24.88 14.12 27.82
CA ASP A 321 23.54 14.31 28.42
C ASP A 321 22.55 13.24 27.92
N ALA A 322 22.59 12.88 26.63
CA ALA A 322 21.76 11.81 26.09
C ALA A 322 22.08 10.46 26.74
N LEU A 323 23.36 10.12 26.88
CA LEU A 323 23.83 8.86 27.49
C LEU A 323 23.55 8.80 29.00
N ASP A 324 23.70 9.91 29.71
CA ASP A 324 23.44 10.01 31.15
C ASP A 324 21.94 9.90 31.48
N ASN A 325 21.07 10.24 30.51
CA ASN A 325 19.62 10.07 30.60
C ASN A 325 19.11 8.75 30.03
N GLY A 326 19.99 7.75 29.83
CA GLY A 326 19.59 6.41 29.38
C GLY A 326 19.26 6.29 27.89
N GLY A 327 19.64 7.28 27.08
CA GLY A 327 19.52 7.26 25.62
C GLY A 327 20.76 6.70 24.94
N SER A 328 20.84 6.87 23.62
CA SER A 328 21.98 6.46 22.81
C SER A 328 22.47 7.56 21.87
N VAL A 329 23.70 7.39 21.39
CA VAL A 329 24.26 8.16 20.27
C VAL A 329 24.50 7.21 19.12
N ARG A 330 23.79 7.44 18.03
CA ARG A 330 23.95 6.66 16.80
C ARG A 330 24.20 7.59 15.62
N GLY A 331 24.82 7.04 14.59
CA GLY A 331 25.10 7.79 13.38
C GLY A 331 24.88 6.99 12.11
N ILE A 332 24.78 7.69 11.00
CA ILE A 332 24.77 7.15 9.64
C ILE A 332 25.93 7.76 8.85
N ASN A 333 26.49 6.97 7.93
CA ASN A 333 27.50 7.41 6.98
C ASN A 333 26.90 7.62 5.60
N ALA A 334 26.76 8.87 5.16
CA ALA A 334 26.39 9.22 3.80
C ALA A 334 27.65 9.27 2.92
N GLU A 335 28.00 8.13 2.31
CA GLU A 335 29.19 7.97 1.49
C GLU A 335 29.23 8.97 0.33
N GLY A 336 30.39 9.59 0.11
CA GLY A 336 30.62 10.55 -0.97
C GLY A 336 29.90 11.91 -0.79
N GLN A 337 29.29 12.19 0.37
CA GLN A 337 28.54 13.42 0.63
C GLN A 337 29.32 14.46 1.48
N GLY A 338 30.62 14.27 1.71
CA GLY A 338 31.49 15.18 2.49
C GLY A 338 31.55 16.60 1.93
N GLY A 339 31.30 16.78 0.62
CA GLY A 339 31.18 18.08 -0.05
C GLY A 339 29.79 18.72 0.02
N MET A 340 28.84 18.18 0.77
CA MET A 340 27.47 18.69 0.82
C MET A 340 27.41 20.16 1.26
N PRO A 341 26.73 21.05 0.50
CA PRO A 341 26.61 22.46 0.86
C PRO A 341 25.90 22.67 2.20
N ARG A 342 26.34 23.65 2.97
CA ARG A 342 25.78 23.99 4.29
C ARG A 342 24.26 24.09 4.30
N LYS A 343 23.67 24.74 3.29
CA LYS A 343 22.21 24.88 3.16
C LYS A 343 21.48 23.53 3.11
N LYS A 344 22.07 22.50 2.47
CA LYS A 344 21.50 21.15 2.43
C LYS A 344 21.62 20.45 3.77
N ILE A 345 22.76 20.63 4.46
CA ILE A 345 22.93 20.10 5.83
C ILE A 345 21.91 20.73 6.77
N ASP A 346 21.72 22.06 6.69
CA ASP A 346 20.70 22.75 7.50
C ASP A 346 19.28 22.24 7.23
N ALA A 347 18.95 21.89 5.98
CA ALA A 347 17.67 21.26 5.65
C ALA A 347 17.52 19.86 6.29
N LEU A 348 18.60 19.08 6.39
CA LEU A 348 18.59 17.79 7.11
C LEU A 348 18.41 17.98 8.62
N VAL A 349 18.97 19.07 9.19
CA VAL A 349 18.76 19.44 10.60
C VAL A 349 17.29 19.77 10.86
N GLU A 350 16.64 20.55 9.97
CA GLU A 350 15.21 20.86 10.12
C GLU A 350 14.33 19.62 9.94
N LEU A 351 14.69 18.72 9.01
CA LEU A 351 14.02 17.42 8.88
C LEU A 351 14.11 16.60 10.17
N ALA A 352 15.32 16.52 10.76
CA ALA A 352 15.54 15.82 12.02
C ALA A 352 14.69 16.39 13.17
N ARG A 353 14.54 17.73 13.23
CA ARG A 353 13.67 18.39 14.21
C ARG A 353 12.21 18.02 14.02
N GLY A 354 11.76 17.86 12.77
CA GLY A 354 10.41 17.40 12.45
C GLY A 354 10.11 15.99 13.00
N PHE A 355 11.14 15.18 13.28
CA PHE A 355 11.05 13.86 13.90
C PHE A 355 11.41 13.87 15.40
N GLY A 356 11.42 15.03 16.05
CA GLY A 356 11.59 15.17 17.49
C GLY A 356 13.01 15.39 17.98
N ALA A 357 14.02 15.46 17.10
CA ALA A 357 15.37 15.78 17.52
C ALA A 357 15.51 17.24 17.97
N LYS A 358 16.25 17.48 19.05
CA LYS A 358 16.64 18.84 19.46
C LYS A 358 17.66 19.46 18.51
N GLY A 359 18.38 18.66 17.76
CA GLY A 359 19.38 19.04 16.77
C GLY A 359 20.00 17.80 16.11
N LEU A 360 20.86 18.05 15.13
CA LEU A 360 21.60 17.02 14.41
C LEU A 360 23.09 17.38 14.41
N ALA A 361 23.93 16.51 14.95
CA ALA A 361 25.37 16.68 14.87
C ALA A 361 25.92 16.10 13.57
N TYR A 362 26.91 16.72 12.97
CA TYR A 362 27.52 16.25 11.73
C TYR A 362 29.04 16.39 11.70
N ALA A 363 29.68 15.54 10.91
CA ALA A 363 31.09 15.63 10.56
C ALA A 363 31.27 15.32 9.07
N ALA A 364 31.69 16.32 8.29
CA ALA A 364 31.98 16.19 6.87
C ALA A 364 33.49 15.99 6.68
N ILE A 365 33.90 14.84 6.19
CA ILE A 365 35.29 14.50 5.90
C ILE A 365 35.56 14.97 4.47
N GLN A 366 36.46 15.96 4.33
CA GLN A 366 36.79 16.49 3.02
C GLN A 366 37.71 15.52 2.26
N GLU A 367 37.88 15.72 0.95
CA GLU A 367 38.77 14.89 0.12
C GLU A 367 40.24 14.90 0.57
N ASP A 368 40.68 16.01 1.18
CA ASP A 368 42.02 16.14 1.75
C ASP A 368 42.17 15.53 3.17
N GLY A 369 41.13 14.89 3.69
CA GLY A 369 41.07 14.30 5.01
C GLY A 369 40.73 15.28 6.14
N THR A 370 40.57 16.59 5.85
CA THR A 370 40.17 17.53 6.90
C THR A 370 38.71 17.32 7.30
N VAL A 371 38.37 17.54 8.58
CA VAL A 371 37.04 17.28 9.13
C VAL A 371 36.36 18.61 9.48
N LYS A 372 35.27 18.93 8.77
CA LYS A 372 34.38 20.04 9.12
C LYS A 372 33.20 19.50 9.94
N SER A 373 33.11 19.90 11.20
CA SER A 373 32.12 19.33 12.12
C SER A 373 31.44 20.40 12.96
N SER A 374 30.21 20.11 13.39
CA SER A 374 29.46 20.93 14.36
C SER A 374 29.97 20.78 15.79
N PHE A 375 30.77 19.73 16.10
CA PHE A 375 31.18 19.37 17.46
C PHE A 375 32.67 19.05 17.63
N SER A 376 33.48 19.04 16.58
CA SER A 376 34.91 18.65 16.64
C SER A 376 35.72 19.46 17.67
N LYS A 377 35.37 20.73 17.91
CA LYS A 377 36.05 21.57 18.92
C LYS A 377 35.86 21.08 20.37
N PHE A 378 34.94 20.16 20.60
CA PHE A 378 34.68 19.56 21.91
C PHE A 378 35.23 18.13 22.02
N MET A 379 35.93 17.63 21.01
CA MET A 379 36.54 16.30 21.00
C MET A 379 38.06 16.41 20.84
N LYS A 380 38.76 15.45 21.43
CA LYS A 380 40.17 15.26 21.17
C LYS A 380 40.38 14.62 19.80
N GLU A 381 41.55 14.80 19.20
CA GLU A 381 41.89 14.22 17.89
C GLU A 381 41.75 12.69 17.88
N GLU A 382 42.16 12.02 18.96
CA GLU A 382 42.07 10.57 19.15
C GLU A 382 40.59 10.11 19.19
N GLU A 383 39.74 10.85 19.89
CA GLU A 383 38.28 10.57 19.98
C GLU A 383 37.61 10.73 18.63
N MET A 384 37.96 11.78 17.86
CA MET A 384 37.44 12.00 16.52
C MET A 384 37.88 10.90 15.55
N THR A 385 39.16 10.49 15.64
CA THR A 385 39.70 9.40 14.83
C THR A 385 39.00 8.07 15.14
N ALA A 386 38.79 7.77 16.43
CA ALA A 386 38.05 6.59 16.85
C ALA A 386 36.58 6.61 16.35
N LEU A 387 35.93 7.77 16.40
CA LEU A 387 34.55 7.94 15.91
C LEU A 387 34.47 7.71 14.40
N ILE A 388 35.38 8.29 13.61
CA ILE A 388 35.43 8.09 12.14
C ILE A 388 35.67 6.62 11.82
N ALA A 389 36.57 5.95 12.53
CA ALA A 389 36.85 4.53 12.37
C ALA A 389 35.64 3.66 12.72
N ALA A 390 34.94 3.95 13.83
CA ALA A 390 33.73 3.24 14.24
C ALA A 390 32.61 3.39 13.20
N MET A 391 32.51 4.56 12.57
CA MET A 391 31.58 4.80 11.47
C MET A 391 32.00 4.15 10.15
N GLY A 392 33.23 3.64 10.04
CA GLY A 392 33.79 3.10 8.80
C GLY A 392 33.85 4.13 7.68
N ALA A 393 34.05 5.40 8.04
CA ALA A 393 34.04 6.51 7.11
C ALA A 393 35.42 6.77 6.52
N LYS A 394 35.45 7.36 5.33
CA LYS A 394 36.66 7.73 4.58
C LYS A 394 36.57 9.18 4.09
N ALA A 395 37.64 9.69 3.51
CA ALA A 395 37.64 10.99 2.86
C ALA A 395 36.53 11.07 1.81
N GLY A 396 35.81 12.19 1.79
CA GLY A 396 34.64 12.41 0.96
C GLY A 396 33.29 12.06 1.59
N ASP A 397 33.24 11.51 2.80
CA ASP A 397 32.01 11.07 3.47
C ASP A 397 31.42 12.14 4.40
N LEU A 398 30.08 12.09 4.59
CA LEU A 398 29.34 12.89 5.56
C LEU A 398 28.76 11.99 6.65
N LEU A 399 29.13 12.24 7.89
CA LEU A 399 28.58 11.57 9.07
C LEU A 399 27.49 12.44 9.71
N LEU A 400 26.36 11.83 10.03
CA LEU A 400 25.24 12.47 10.73
C LEU A 400 24.93 11.69 12.01
N PHE A 401 24.76 12.39 13.13
CA PHE A 401 24.55 11.77 14.43
C PHE A 401 23.31 12.34 15.12
N ALA A 402 22.51 11.45 15.71
CA ALA A 402 21.43 11.77 16.62
C ALA A 402 21.78 11.26 18.03
N ALA A 403 21.38 12.03 19.04
CA ALA A 403 21.62 11.74 20.46
C ALA A 403 20.39 12.11 21.27
N ASP A 404 19.63 11.13 21.72
CA ASP A 404 18.42 11.27 22.55
C ASP A 404 17.99 9.87 23.05
N LYS A 405 16.75 9.72 23.56
CA LYS A 405 16.10 8.42 23.78
C LYS A 405 16.08 7.61 22.49
N ASP A 406 16.22 6.29 22.58
CA ASP A 406 16.33 5.40 21.40
C ASP A 406 15.22 5.61 20.36
N LYS A 407 13.96 5.79 20.79
CA LYS A 407 12.84 6.05 19.90
C LYS A 407 13.08 7.26 18.99
N VAL A 408 13.53 8.38 19.57
CA VAL A 408 13.82 9.61 18.81
C VAL A 408 15.00 9.40 17.87
N VAL A 409 16.06 8.71 18.34
CA VAL A 409 17.26 8.41 17.54
C VAL A 409 16.90 7.56 16.32
N TYR A 410 16.07 6.53 16.49
CA TYR A 410 15.60 5.67 15.42
C TYR A 410 14.73 6.43 14.41
N ASP A 411 13.74 7.17 14.88
CA ASP A 411 12.84 7.96 14.02
C ASP A 411 13.64 8.97 13.18
N VAL A 412 14.58 9.67 13.80
CA VAL A 412 15.42 10.67 13.12
C VAL A 412 16.32 10.04 12.07
N LEU A 413 17.14 9.06 12.46
CA LEU A 413 18.14 8.48 11.56
C LEU A 413 17.51 7.61 10.48
N GLY A 414 16.44 6.87 10.80
CA GLY A 414 15.69 6.08 9.83
C GLY A 414 15.10 6.94 8.72
N ASN A 415 14.52 8.09 9.05
CA ASN A 415 13.97 9.01 8.06
C ASN A 415 15.07 9.78 7.29
N LEU A 416 16.16 10.20 7.96
CA LEU A 416 17.30 10.82 7.29
C LEU A 416 17.96 9.86 6.29
N ARG A 417 18.09 8.59 6.64
CA ARG A 417 18.57 7.53 5.76
C ARG A 417 17.77 7.45 4.47
N LEU A 418 16.43 7.44 4.56
CA LEU A 418 15.55 7.42 3.38
C LEU A 418 15.64 8.69 2.56
N GLU A 419 15.71 9.85 3.20
CA GLU A 419 15.83 11.14 2.50
C GLU A 419 17.15 11.23 1.72
N LEU A 420 18.26 10.84 2.32
CA LEU A 420 19.55 10.79 1.65
C LEU A 420 19.56 9.81 0.49
N ALA A 421 18.91 8.66 0.64
CA ALA A 421 18.78 7.68 -0.44
C ALA A 421 17.96 8.23 -1.63
N ARG A 422 16.88 8.99 -1.37
CA ARG A 422 16.13 9.70 -2.42
C ARG A 422 16.99 10.72 -3.14
N GLN A 423 17.71 11.57 -2.41
CA GLN A 423 18.59 12.59 -3.00
C GLN A 423 19.70 11.99 -3.85
N GLN A 424 20.18 10.80 -3.51
CA GLN A 424 21.21 10.06 -4.23
C GLN A 424 20.65 9.11 -5.30
N SER A 425 19.33 9.05 -5.49
CA SER A 425 18.65 8.16 -6.46
C SER A 425 18.98 6.67 -6.26
N LEU A 426 19.12 6.24 -5.00
CA LEU A 426 19.43 4.85 -4.64
C LEU A 426 18.18 3.95 -4.66
N LEU A 427 16.97 4.54 -4.62
CA LEU A 427 15.69 3.83 -4.51
C LEU A 427 15.18 3.42 -5.90
N LYS A 428 15.74 2.37 -6.48
CA LYS A 428 15.31 1.84 -7.78
C LYS A 428 13.96 1.13 -7.64
N LYS A 429 13.00 1.44 -8.53
CA LYS A 429 11.65 0.87 -8.52
C LYS A 429 11.59 -0.59 -9.00
N ASP A 430 12.57 -1.03 -9.77
CA ASP A 430 12.71 -2.38 -10.31
C ASP A 430 13.58 -3.33 -9.46
N ASP A 431 14.12 -2.83 -8.33
CA ASP A 431 14.83 -3.64 -7.34
C ASP A 431 13.88 -4.00 -6.18
N PHE A 432 13.53 -5.28 -6.06
CA PHE A 432 12.59 -5.79 -5.07
C PHE A 432 13.35 -6.53 -3.97
N ARG A 433 13.42 -5.95 -2.77
CA ARG A 433 14.12 -6.51 -1.60
C ARG A 433 13.11 -6.84 -0.51
N PHE A 434 12.84 -8.14 -0.37
CA PHE A 434 11.96 -8.67 0.67
C PHE A 434 12.71 -8.92 1.97
N LEU A 435 11.99 -8.75 3.08
CA LEU A 435 12.50 -9.01 4.42
C LEU A 435 11.34 -9.45 5.31
N TRP A 436 11.53 -10.53 6.07
CA TRP A 436 10.70 -10.81 7.24
C TRP A 436 11.28 -10.09 8.45
N VAL A 437 10.44 -9.31 9.12
CA VAL A 437 10.73 -8.80 10.46
C VAL A 437 9.95 -9.64 11.46
N THR A 438 10.62 -10.17 12.46
CA THR A 438 10.09 -11.13 13.44
C THR A 438 10.36 -10.69 14.87
N GLU A 439 9.83 -11.40 15.85
CA GLU A 439 10.12 -11.16 17.27
C GLU A 439 9.82 -9.72 17.72
N PHE A 440 8.67 -9.20 17.32
CA PHE A 440 8.21 -7.89 17.79
C PHE A 440 8.02 -7.88 19.31
N PRO A 441 8.11 -6.71 19.97
CA PRO A 441 7.60 -6.57 21.33
C PRO A 441 6.11 -7.00 21.38
N LEU A 442 5.73 -7.72 22.42
CA LEU A 442 4.32 -8.09 22.65
C LEU A 442 3.49 -6.86 22.99
N LEU A 443 4.07 -5.96 23.79
CA LEU A 443 3.42 -4.80 24.39
C LEU A 443 4.27 -3.54 24.19
N GLU A 444 3.61 -2.40 24.01
CA GLU A 444 4.21 -1.06 24.02
C GLU A 444 3.54 -0.23 25.12
N TYR A 445 4.34 0.49 25.92
CA TYR A 445 3.79 1.38 26.93
C TYR A 445 3.35 2.71 26.30
N SER A 446 2.07 3.05 26.46
CA SER A 446 1.52 4.33 26.04
C SER A 446 1.63 5.35 27.19
N GLU A 447 2.49 6.37 27.03
CA GLU A 447 2.58 7.48 28.00
C GLU A 447 1.26 8.26 28.07
N GLU A 448 0.54 8.39 26.96
CA GLU A 448 -0.75 9.10 26.86
C GLU A 448 -1.86 8.38 27.65
N GLN A 449 -1.91 7.04 27.55
CA GLN A 449 -2.92 6.24 28.24
C GLN A 449 -2.47 5.74 29.62
N GLY A 450 -1.18 5.87 29.95
CA GLY A 450 -0.60 5.42 31.21
C GLY A 450 -0.64 3.90 31.42
N ARG A 451 -0.69 3.10 30.33
CA ARG A 451 -0.80 1.64 30.38
C ARG A 451 -0.09 0.97 29.19
N PHE A 452 0.09 -0.33 29.30
CA PHE A 452 0.52 -1.16 28.17
C PHE A 452 -0.59 -1.34 27.13
N MET A 453 -0.19 -1.32 25.85
CA MET A 453 -1.04 -1.60 24.71
C MET A 453 -0.44 -2.77 23.94
N ALA A 454 -1.27 -3.61 23.32
CA ALA A 454 -0.76 -4.65 22.43
C ALA A 454 -0.14 -4.00 21.19
N MET A 455 1.06 -4.43 20.81
CA MET A 455 1.72 -3.90 19.62
C MET A 455 1.01 -4.30 18.32
N HIS A 456 0.46 -5.52 18.27
CA HIS A 456 -0.37 -6.02 17.17
C HIS A 456 -1.84 -6.08 17.58
N HIS A 457 -2.23 -7.12 18.33
CA HIS A 457 -3.58 -7.29 18.84
C HIS A 457 -3.60 -8.17 20.11
N PRO A 458 -4.69 -8.16 20.91
CA PRO A 458 -4.77 -8.84 22.19
C PRO A 458 -4.66 -10.38 22.12
N PHE A 459 -4.75 -10.95 20.93
CA PHE A 459 -4.73 -12.42 20.71
C PHE A 459 -3.37 -12.93 20.22
N THR A 460 -2.33 -12.10 20.23
CA THR A 460 -0.98 -12.44 19.80
C THR A 460 -0.28 -13.28 20.84
N MET A 461 0.25 -14.45 20.43
CA MET A 461 0.98 -15.37 21.32
C MET A 461 2.34 -14.76 21.71
N PRO A 462 2.68 -14.69 23.00
CA PRO A 462 4.04 -14.40 23.45
C PRO A 462 5.02 -15.52 23.09
N MET A 463 6.32 -15.20 23.04
CA MET A 463 7.37 -16.22 23.05
C MET A 463 7.31 -16.97 24.38
N GLU A 464 7.38 -18.31 24.34
CA GLU A 464 7.24 -19.15 25.53
C GLU A 464 8.33 -18.87 26.56
N GLU A 465 9.55 -18.65 26.11
CA GLU A 465 10.70 -18.35 26.98
C GLU A 465 10.59 -16.98 27.69
N ASP A 466 9.86 -16.03 27.10
CA ASP A 466 9.72 -14.67 27.64
C ASP A 466 8.46 -14.54 28.56
N TRP A 467 7.50 -15.47 28.43
CA TRP A 467 6.24 -15.40 29.17
C TRP A 467 6.37 -15.22 30.68
N PRO A 468 7.33 -15.87 31.36
CA PRO A 468 7.52 -15.65 32.79
C PRO A 468 7.84 -14.20 33.19
N MET A 469 8.28 -13.36 32.26
CA MET A 469 8.58 -11.94 32.53
C MET A 469 7.33 -11.05 32.51
N ILE A 470 6.15 -11.56 32.12
CA ILE A 470 4.95 -10.75 31.92
C ILE A 470 4.54 -9.95 33.18
N ASP A 471 4.80 -10.48 34.35
CA ASP A 471 4.48 -9.84 35.64
C ASP A 471 5.57 -8.89 36.14
N THR A 472 6.80 -9.03 35.68
CA THR A 472 7.97 -8.28 36.19
C THR A 472 8.49 -7.24 35.21
N ASP A 473 8.49 -7.54 33.92
CA ASP A 473 8.91 -6.64 32.83
C ASP A 473 8.10 -6.93 31.55
N PRO A 474 6.83 -6.55 31.52
CA PRO A 474 5.96 -6.82 30.38
C PRO A 474 6.43 -6.19 29.07
N GLY A 475 7.21 -5.10 29.13
CA GLY A 475 7.82 -4.46 27.96
C GLY A 475 8.95 -5.25 27.30
N ALA A 476 9.55 -6.22 28.00
CA ALA A 476 10.60 -7.07 27.46
C ALA A 476 10.09 -8.36 26.80
N VAL A 477 8.80 -8.67 26.95
CA VAL A 477 8.20 -9.88 26.37
C VAL A 477 8.06 -9.72 24.86
N ARG A 478 8.65 -10.65 24.10
CA ARG A 478 8.53 -10.72 22.64
C ARG A 478 7.29 -11.49 22.23
N ALA A 479 6.77 -11.16 21.05
CA ALA A 479 5.64 -11.81 20.41
C ALA A 479 6.07 -12.78 19.32
N LYS A 480 5.32 -13.87 19.12
CA LYS A 480 5.37 -14.67 17.89
C LYS A 480 4.66 -13.96 16.75
N ALA A 481 5.12 -12.75 16.43
CA ALA A 481 4.59 -11.89 15.37
C ALA A 481 5.64 -11.70 14.27
N TYR A 482 5.16 -11.47 13.06
CA TYR A 482 5.98 -11.35 11.86
C TYR A 482 5.32 -10.46 10.83
N ASP A 483 6.12 -9.57 10.22
CA ASP A 483 5.71 -8.72 9.10
C ASP A 483 6.57 -9.00 7.88
N ILE A 484 5.93 -9.06 6.72
CA ILE A 484 6.62 -9.09 5.43
C ILE A 484 6.78 -7.67 4.90
N VAL A 485 8.02 -7.29 4.67
CA VAL A 485 8.42 -5.96 4.22
C VAL A 485 8.97 -6.04 2.81
N LEU A 486 8.60 -5.10 1.97
CA LEU A 486 9.17 -4.89 0.64
C LEU A 486 9.56 -3.43 0.48
N ASN A 487 10.86 -3.16 0.27
CA ASN A 487 11.36 -1.83 -0.09
C ASN A 487 10.91 -0.71 0.88
N GLY A 488 10.94 -0.97 2.17
CA GLY A 488 10.55 0.00 3.19
C GLY A 488 9.03 0.10 3.42
N THR A 489 8.25 -0.81 2.86
CA THR A 489 6.80 -0.88 3.01
C THR A 489 6.39 -2.23 3.58
N GLU A 490 5.64 -2.22 4.66
CA GLU A 490 4.95 -3.40 5.17
C GLU A 490 3.87 -3.84 4.18
N LEU A 491 4.03 -5.02 3.59
CA LEU A 491 3.02 -5.62 2.71
C LEU A 491 1.88 -6.25 3.50
N GLY A 492 2.21 -6.83 4.63
CA GLY A 492 1.29 -7.50 5.51
C GLY A 492 1.97 -7.99 6.77
N GLY A 493 1.17 -8.37 7.74
CA GLY A 493 1.65 -8.86 9.02
C GLY A 493 0.73 -9.92 9.61
N GLY A 494 1.25 -10.62 10.60
CA GLY A 494 0.54 -11.67 11.28
C GLY A 494 1.21 -12.13 12.56
N SER A 495 0.60 -13.12 13.18
CA SER A 495 1.15 -13.74 14.40
C SER A 495 0.64 -15.16 14.58
N VAL A 496 1.27 -15.91 15.46
CA VAL A 496 0.64 -17.04 16.13
C VAL A 496 -0.36 -16.50 17.14
N ARG A 497 -1.52 -17.18 17.29
CA ARG A 497 -2.59 -16.71 18.18
C ARG A 497 -2.53 -17.46 19.52
N ILE A 498 -2.93 -16.77 20.57
CA ILE A 498 -3.15 -17.40 21.86
C ILE A 498 -4.30 -18.39 21.72
N HIS A 499 -4.07 -19.65 22.12
CA HIS A 499 -5.08 -20.69 22.15
C HIS A 499 -5.27 -21.26 23.56
N GLN A 500 -4.50 -20.80 24.52
CA GLN A 500 -4.54 -21.20 25.94
C GLN A 500 -5.31 -20.15 26.72
N ALA A 501 -6.34 -20.59 27.46
CA ALA A 501 -7.26 -19.68 28.16
C ALA A 501 -6.57 -18.85 29.24
N ASP A 502 -5.67 -19.45 30.02
CA ASP A 502 -4.91 -18.80 31.08
C ASP A 502 -3.99 -17.69 30.55
N ILE A 503 -3.31 -17.94 29.42
CA ILE A 503 -2.48 -16.93 28.76
C ILE A 503 -3.35 -15.79 28.24
N GLN A 504 -4.51 -16.10 27.65
CA GLN A 504 -5.42 -15.08 27.11
C GLN A 504 -6.03 -14.21 28.23
N GLU A 505 -6.44 -14.81 29.32
CA GLU A 505 -6.96 -14.07 30.49
C GLU A 505 -5.88 -13.12 31.04
N LYS A 506 -4.66 -13.63 31.22
CA LYS A 506 -3.54 -12.81 31.69
C LYS A 506 -3.18 -11.69 30.74
N MET A 507 -3.20 -11.94 29.45
CA MET A 507 -2.94 -10.92 28.42
C MET A 507 -3.97 -9.79 28.49
N LEU A 508 -5.25 -10.12 28.63
CA LEU A 508 -6.32 -9.11 28.76
C LEU A 508 -6.20 -8.31 30.06
N GLU A 509 -5.81 -8.96 31.16
CA GLU A 509 -5.52 -8.29 32.45
C GLU A 509 -4.41 -7.24 32.31
N VAL A 510 -3.28 -7.60 31.69
CA VAL A 510 -2.11 -6.71 31.47
C VAL A 510 -2.48 -5.53 30.57
N LEU A 511 -3.38 -5.72 29.61
CA LEU A 511 -3.94 -4.67 28.77
C LEU A 511 -4.97 -3.79 29.48
N GLY A 512 -5.30 -4.11 30.75
CA GLY A 512 -6.19 -3.30 31.59
C GLY A 512 -7.67 -3.61 31.41
N PHE A 513 -8.05 -4.72 30.82
CA PHE A 513 -9.46 -5.17 30.78
C PHE A 513 -9.87 -5.78 32.11
N THR A 514 -11.06 -5.41 32.61
CA THR A 514 -11.71 -6.19 33.68
C THR A 514 -12.29 -7.47 33.09
N ALA A 515 -12.58 -8.47 33.93
CA ALA A 515 -13.21 -9.72 33.50
C ALA A 515 -14.57 -9.47 32.81
N GLU A 516 -15.33 -8.48 33.31
CA GLU A 516 -16.62 -8.10 32.73
C GLU A 516 -16.44 -7.46 31.34
N GLN A 517 -15.48 -6.55 31.19
CA GLN A 517 -15.17 -5.92 29.89
C GLN A 517 -14.68 -6.94 28.87
N ALA A 518 -13.80 -7.86 29.30
CA ALA A 518 -13.32 -8.96 28.43
C ALA A 518 -14.47 -9.87 27.98
N GLN A 519 -15.38 -10.20 28.90
CA GLN A 519 -16.56 -11.00 28.59
C GLN A 519 -17.56 -10.26 27.67
N GLU A 520 -17.76 -8.97 27.86
CA GLU A 520 -18.66 -8.17 27.02
C GLU A 520 -18.13 -8.04 25.58
N GLN A 521 -16.83 -7.80 25.41
CA GLN A 521 -16.24 -7.54 24.10
C GLN A 521 -15.83 -8.81 23.36
N PHE A 522 -15.30 -9.83 24.05
CA PHE A 522 -14.71 -11.03 23.46
C PHE A 522 -15.36 -12.33 23.96
N GLY A 523 -16.46 -12.24 24.74
CA GLY A 523 -17.06 -13.39 25.41
C GLY A 523 -17.40 -14.55 24.48
N PHE A 524 -17.86 -14.27 23.27
CA PHE A 524 -18.17 -15.29 22.27
C PHE A 524 -16.92 -16.07 21.79
N LEU A 525 -15.77 -15.39 21.64
CA LEU A 525 -14.49 -16.01 21.28
C LEU A 525 -13.92 -16.81 22.47
N LEU A 526 -13.88 -16.20 23.66
CA LEU A 526 -13.43 -16.85 24.88
C LEU A 526 -14.28 -18.10 25.18
N LYS A 527 -15.59 -18.03 24.91
CA LYS A 527 -16.49 -19.17 25.02
C LYS A 527 -16.18 -20.27 24.02
N ALA A 528 -15.88 -19.91 22.75
CA ALA A 528 -15.51 -20.88 21.74
C ALA A 528 -14.23 -21.64 22.14
N PHE A 529 -13.27 -20.97 22.75
CA PHE A 529 -12.01 -21.60 23.20
C PHE A 529 -12.22 -22.69 24.26
N GLN A 530 -13.32 -22.64 25.03
CA GLN A 530 -13.67 -23.69 26.01
C GLN A 530 -14.04 -25.01 25.37
N TYR A 531 -14.36 -25.03 24.05
CA TYR A 531 -14.74 -26.28 23.33
C TYR A 531 -13.59 -26.90 22.54
N GLY A 532 -12.36 -26.50 22.81
CA GLY A 532 -11.16 -27.00 22.16
C GLY A 532 -10.80 -26.20 20.92
N VAL A 533 -9.72 -25.45 21.03
CA VAL A 533 -9.17 -24.63 19.95
C VAL A 533 -7.80 -25.18 19.56
N PRO A 534 -7.53 -25.39 18.25
CA PRO A 534 -6.21 -25.81 17.81
C PRO A 534 -5.23 -24.62 17.94
N PRO A 535 -3.92 -24.87 18.11
CA PRO A 535 -2.91 -23.86 17.82
C PRO A 535 -3.13 -23.34 16.40
N HIS A 536 -3.11 -22.02 16.21
CA HIS A 536 -3.37 -21.42 14.90
C HIS A 536 -2.58 -20.14 14.70
N ALA A 537 -2.33 -19.82 13.45
CA ALA A 537 -1.52 -18.70 13.04
C ALA A 537 -2.00 -18.16 11.69
N GLY A 538 -1.78 -16.88 11.42
CA GLY A 538 -2.22 -16.32 10.16
C GLY A 538 -1.52 -15.02 9.79
N LEU A 539 -1.84 -14.52 8.61
CA LEU A 539 -1.28 -13.30 8.05
C LEU A 539 -2.32 -12.61 7.18
N ALA A 540 -2.24 -11.30 7.10
CA ALA A 540 -3.05 -10.51 6.18
C ALA A 540 -2.17 -9.56 5.36
N TYR A 541 -2.30 -9.60 4.03
CA TYR A 541 -1.69 -8.62 3.13
C TYR A 541 -2.64 -7.48 2.81
N GLY A 542 -2.13 -6.26 2.71
CA GLY A 542 -2.84 -5.20 2.01
C GLY A 542 -2.76 -5.42 0.49
N LEU A 543 -3.81 -5.95 -0.15
CA LEU A 543 -3.83 -6.19 -1.60
C LEU A 543 -3.50 -4.92 -2.39
N ASP A 544 -3.96 -3.77 -1.92
CA ASP A 544 -3.72 -2.47 -2.55
C ASP A 544 -2.23 -2.10 -2.52
N ARG A 545 -1.53 -2.36 -1.40
CA ARG A 545 -0.08 -2.14 -1.28
C ARG A 545 0.73 -3.09 -2.16
N VAL A 546 0.37 -4.37 -2.18
CA VAL A 546 1.00 -5.36 -3.07
C VAL A 546 0.87 -4.93 -4.52
N ALA A 547 -0.33 -4.56 -4.95
CA ALA A 547 -0.58 -4.10 -6.32
C ALA A 547 0.20 -2.81 -6.63
N MET A 548 0.18 -1.82 -5.71
CA MET A 548 0.91 -0.55 -5.86
C MET A 548 2.40 -0.77 -6.10
N LEU A 549 3.05 -1.60 -5.29
CA LEU A 549 4.48 -1.86 -5.41
C LEU A 549 4.82 -2.66 -6.67
N MET A 550 3.99 -3.65 -7.04
CA MET A 550 4.20 -4.44 -8.26
C MET A 550 4.08 -3.59 -9.54
N VAL A 551 3.21 -2.59 -9.57
CA VAL A 551 3.08 -1.69 -10.75
C VAL A 551 4.00 -0.46 -10.67
N GLY A 552 4.75 -0.28 -9.58
CA GLY A 552 5.63 0.86 -9.35
C GLY A 552 4.90 2.20 -9.16
N ALA A 553 3.63 2.18 -8.72
CA ALA A 553 2.86 3.38 -8.40
C ALA A 553 3.29 4.00 -7.06
N ASP A 554 3.09 5.31 -6.90
CA ASP A 554 3.44 6.06 -5.70
C ASP A 554 2.27 6.18 -4.70
N SER A 555 1.07 5.75 -5.10
CA SER A 555 -0.14 5.78 -4.26
C SER A 555 -1.06 4.60 -4.54
N ILE A 556 -1.69 4.06 -3.48
CA ILE A 556 -2.73 3.01 -3.64
C ILE A 556 -3.96 3.50 -4.42
N ARG A 557 -4.18 4.81 -4.52
CA ARG A 557 -5.26 5.38 -5.35
C ARG A 557 -5.12 5.05 -6.83
N ASP A 558 -3.91 4.78 -7.31
CA ASP A 558 -3.68 4.38 -8.71
C ASP A 558 -4.00 2.90 -8.98
N VAL A 559 -4.22 2.09 -7.93
CA VAL A 559 -4.58 0.67 -8.01
C VAL A 559 -5.96 0.36 -7.41
N ILE A 560 -6.71 1.39 -7.00
CA ILE A 560 -8.10 1.29 -6.54
C ILE A 560 -9.00 1.99 -7.57
N ALA A 561 -10.07 1.33 -8.01
CA ALA A 561 -10.93 1.87 -9.06
C ALA A 561 -11.56 3.22 -8.66
N PHE A 562 -12.15 3.30 -7.46
CA PHE A 562 -12.83 4.49 -6.95
C PHE A 562 -12.35 4.82 -5.53
N PRO A 563 -11.13 5.40 -5.40
CA PRO A 563 -10.57 5.74 -4.10
C PRO A 563 -11.21 7.01 -3.52
N LYS A 564 -11.07 7.18 -2.20
CA LYS A 564 -11.36 8.44 -1.52
C LYS A 564 -10.16 9.39 -1.58
N VAL A 565 -10.42 10.69 -1.53
CA VAL A 565 -9.37 11.72 -1.35
C VAL A 565 -8.96 11.83 0.13
N LYS A 566 -8.02 12.72 0.42
CA LYS A 566 -7.36 12.83 1.74
C LYS A 566 -8.33 13.07 2.91
N ASP A 567 -9.45 13.74 2.67
CA ASP A 567 -10.51 14.01 3.66
C ASP A 567 -11.59 12.91 3.73
N ALA A 568 -11.31 11.73 3.16
CA ALA A 568 -12.21 10.58 3.07
C ALA A 568 -13.47 10.80 2.18
N SER A 569 -13.52 11.88 1.40
CA SER A 569 -14.63 12.12 0.46
C SER A 569 -14.38 11.48 -0.91
N CYS A 570 -15.47 11.32 -1.69
CA CYS A 570 -15.43 10.89 -3.08
C CYS A 570 -15.86 12.06 -3.99
N LEU A 571 -14.90 12.64 -4.72
CA LEU A 571 -15.16 13.79 -5.60
C LEU A 571 -16.11 13.48 -6.77
N MET A 572 -16.25 12.20 -7.15
CA MET A 572 -17.11 11.77 -8.26
C MET A 572 -18.57 11.63 -7.83
N THR A 573 -18.81 11.05 -6.66
CA THR A 573 -20.16 10.77 -6.13
C THR A 573 -20.59 11.73 -5.04
N GLU A 574 -19.70 12.64 -4.64
CA GLU A 574 -19.87 13.62 -3.55
C GLU A 574 -20.14 12.97 -2.17
N ALA A 575 -19.87 11.66 -2.04
CA ALA A 575 -20.00 10.98 -0.76
C ALA A 575 -18.89 11.41 0.22
N PRO A 576 -19.19 11.57 1.57
CA PRO A 576 -20.50 11.36 2.20
C PRO A 576 -21.50 12.48 1.90
N THR A 577 -22.77 12.12 1.80
CA THR A 577 -23.87 13.05 1.52
C THR A 577 -24.82 13.14 2.73
N PRO A 578 -25.52 14.28 2.91
CA PRO A 578 -26.65 14.35 3.84
C PRO A 578 -27.70 13.28 3.52
N VAL A 579 -28.35 12.79 4.56
CA VAL A 579 -29.47 11.84 4.43
C VAL A 579 -30.81 12.54 4.67
N ASP A 580 -31.89 11.99 4.12
CA ASP A 580 -33.25 12.48 4.32
C ASP A 580 -33.64 12.38 5.81
N HIS A 581 -34.28 13.41 6.34
CA HIS A 581 -34.73 13.47 7.74
C HIS A 581 -35.63 12.26 8.10
N LYS A 582 -36.48 11.81 7.18
CA LYS A 582 -37.32 10.63 7.36
C LYS A 582 -36.50 9.36 7.65
N GLN A 583 -35.35 9.21 6.99
CA GLN A 583 -34.44 8.07 7.25
C GLN A 583 -33.87 8.13 8.66
N LEU A 584 -33.55 9.33 9.17
CA LEU A 584 -33.08 9.51 10.54
C LEU A 584 -34.18 9.20 11.56
N GLU A 585 -35.42 9.65 11.30
CA GLU A 585 -36.60 9.33 12.14
C GLU A 585 -36.83 7.81 12.21
N GLU A 586 -36.78 7.11 11.06
CA GLU A 586 -36.94 5.64 10.99
C GLU A 586 -35.86 4.89 11.77
N LEU A 587 -34.67 5.49 11.92
CA LEU A 587 -33.56 4.96 12.70
C LEU A 587 -33.56 5.42 14.15
N SER A 588 -34.47 6.33 14.55
CA SER A 588 -34.50 6.98 15.88
C SER A 588 -33.20 7.71 16.20
N ILE A 589 -32.62 8.44 15.23
CA ILE A 589 -31.35 9.16 15.33
C ILE A 589 -31.58 10.65 15.10
N GLU A 590 -30.90 11.48 15.88
CA GLU A 590 -30.85 12.93 15.70
C GLU A 590 -29.40 13.39 15.50
N ILE A 591 -29.20 14.35 14.56
CA ILE A 591 -27.89 14.96 14.33
C ILE A 591 -27.72 16.13 15.31
N VAL A 592 -26.85 15.96 16.30
CA VAL A 592 -26.47 17.04 17.23
C VAL A 592 -25.34 17.86 16.56
N LYS A 593 -25.60 19.15 16.35
CA LYS A 593 -24.57 20.07 15.84
C LYS A 593 -23.55 20.38 16.94
N PRO A 594 -22.23 20.35 16.61
CA PRO A 594 -21.22 20.80 17.56
C PRO A 594 -21.46 22.26 17.97
N GLU A 595 -21.29 22.59 19.24
CA GLU A 595 -21.39 23.98 19.73
C GLU A 595 -20.36 24.85 18.98
N GLY A 596 -20.82 25.95 18.36
CA GLY A 596 -19.99 26.91 17.62
C GLY A 596 -20.03 26.79 16.07
N GLN A 597 -20.75 25.86 15.47
CA GLN A 597 -20.99 25.80 14.02
C GLN A 597 -22.43 26.25 13.66
N GLU A 598 -22.88 27.37 14.16
CA GLU A 598 -24.10 28.03 13.66
C GLU A 598 -23.76 28.72 12.32
N GLY A 599 -24.07 28.06 11.18
CA GLY A 599 -23.94 28.73 9.88
C GLY A 599 -23.76 27.89 8.62
N ALA A 600 -23.47 26.61 8.72
CA ALA A 600 -23.50 25.75 7.53
C ALA A 600 -24.95 25.31 7.24
N SER A 601 -25.67 26.08 6.41
CA SER A 601 -26.96 25.63 5.86
C SER A 601 -26.72 24.42 4.98
N PHE A 602 -27.10 23.23 5.44
CA PHE A 602 -27.37 22.11 4.55
C PHE A 602 -28.61 22.49 3.74
N SER A 603 -28.41 23.08 2.57
CA SER A 603 -29.51 23.33 1.63
C SER A 603 -30.06 21.99 1.17
N SER A 604 -31.35 21.83 1.40
CA SER A 604 -32.24 20.76 0.96
C SER A 604 -32.13 20.46 -0.55
#